data_91969087b5f527268165b91b1b26f5b0
#
_entry.id   91969087b5f527268165b91b1b26f5b0
#
_cell.length_a   1.000
_cell.length_b   1.000
_cell.length_c   1.000
_cell.angle_alpha   90.00
_cell.angle_beta   90.00
_cell.angle_gamma   90.00
#
_symmetry.space_group_name_H-M   'P 1'
#
loop_
_entity.id
_entity.type
_entity.pdbx_description
1 polymer ?
#
loop_
_entity_poly.entity_id
_entity_poly.type
_entity_poly.pdbx_seq_one_letter_code
_entity_poly.pdbx_strand_id
1 'polypeptide(L)'
;MIDWASLLFSPHGRIGRRYFWMGLGVWLATSWLAWLIPSFIGPLIAYLLTWIWACVSIKRLHDMGRSGWLVVAPFVIGMVGFVTSALLLFGGLVAGIGAFNYPALGEAALSSLGGTAALAVIANLGWLGFLGWIGFSHGKSDINIYGRPPGMIEVV
;
A
#
# COMPACT_ATOMS: atom_id res chain seq x y z
N MET A 1 14.96 19.45 14.44
CA MET A 1 14.96 18.00 14.80
C MET A 1 13.69 17.37 14.19
N ILE A 2 13.78 16.16 13.60
CA ILE A 2 12.59 15.51 13.00
C ILE A 2 11.72 14.99 14.14
N ASP A 3 10.46 15.39 14.15
CA ASP A 3 9.46 14.76 15.01
C ASP A 3 8.96 13.47 14.34
N TRP A 4 9.58 12.35 14.71
CA TRP A 4 9.25 11.03 14.17
C TRP A 4 7.84 10.58 14.53
N ALA A 5 7.35 10.95 15.70
CA ALA A 5 6.00 10.59 16.13
C ALA A 5 4.96 11.27 15.21
N SER A 6 5.10 12.56 14.99
CA SER A 6 4.26 13.28 14.03
C SER A 6 4.44 12.76 12.61
N LEU A 7 5.66 12.46 12.18
CA LEU A 7 5.92 11.95 10.84
C LEU A 7 5.19 10.63 10.57
N LEU A 8 5.22 9.70 11.50
CA LEU A 8 4.75 8.33 11.28
C LEU A 8 3.27 8.13 11.67
N PHE A 9 2.77 8.85 12.66
CA PHE A 9 1.44 8.55 13.24
C PHE A 9 0.38 9.64 13.02
N SER A 10 0.77 10.86 12.62
CA SER A 10 -0.20 11.91 12.31
C SER A 10 -0.41 12.05 10.79
N PRO A 11 -1.64 12.12 10.28
CA PRO A 11 -1.92 12.37 8.86
C PRO A 11 -1.87 13.86 8.49
N HIS A 12 -1.71 14.76 9.47
CA HIS A 12 -1.76 16.22 9.27
C HIS A 12 -0.41 16.77 8.80
N GLY A 13 -0.46 17.87 8.03
CA GLY A 13 0.71 18.57 7.54
C GLY A 13 1.19 18.12 6.18
N ARG A 14 2.42 18.48 5.83
CA ARG A 14 3.06 18.23 4.52
C ARG A 14 4.45 17.67 4.73
N ILE A 15 4.89 16.79 3.84
CA ILE A 15 6.27 16.25 3.83
C ILE A 15 6.88 16.28 2.44
N GLY A 16 8.19 16.59 2.38
CA GLY A 16 8.97 16.51 1.16
C GLY A 16 9.28 15.07 0.74
N ARG A 17 9.78 14.91 -0.49
CA ARG A 17 10.16 13.59 -1.08
C ARG A 17 11.10 12.79 -0.18
N ARG A 18 12.11 13.43 0.40
CA ARG A 18 13.09 12.76 1.27
C ARG A 18 12.41 12.09 2.47
N TYR A 19 11.56 12.82 3.18
CA TYR A 19 10.86 12.29 4.35
C TYR A 19 9.80 11.26 3.99
N PHE A 20 9.20 11.37 2.81
CA PHE A 20 8.31 10.34 2.29
C PHE A 20 9.04 9.00 2.13
N TRP A 21 10.20 8.99 1.44
CA TRP A 21 10.97 7.76 1.24
C TRP A 21 11.55 7.20 2.54
N MET A 22 11.94 8.07 3.48
CA MET A 22 12.38 7.63 4.82
C MET A 22 11.23 6.96 5.59
N GLY A 23 10.05 7.58 5.63
CA GLY A 23 8.87 7.03 6.31
C GLY A 23 8.39 5.73 5.66
N LEU A 24 8.44 5.64 4.34
CA LEU A 24 8.15 4.40 3.60
C LEU A 24 9.15 3.30 3.95
N GLY A 25 10.43 3.63 4.04
CA GLY A 25 11.48 2.69 4.44
C GLY A 25 11.28 2.16 5.86
N VAL A 26 10.92 3.03 6.80
CA VAL A 26 10.59 2.62 8.19
C VAL A 26 9.39 1.67 8.19
N TRP A 27 8.33 2.01 7.45
CA TRP A 27 7.16 1.14 7.34
C TRP A 27 7.50 -0.24 6.76
N LEU A 28 8.26 -0.29 5.67
CA LEU A 28 8.70 -1.55 5.06
C LEU A 28 9.52 -2.38 6.05
N ALA A 29 10.51 -1.78 6.70
CA ALA A 29 11.38 -2.49 7.64
C ALA A 29 10.60 -3.04 8.83
N THR A 30 9.73 -2.23 9.44
CA THR A 30 8.91 -2.65 10.59
C THR A 30 7.88 -3.71 10.22
N SER A 31 7.26 -3.60 9.05
CA SER A 31 6.32 -4.60 8.55
C SER A 31 7.04 -5.93 8.27
N TRP A 32 8.22 -5.90 7.67
CA TRP A 32 9.04 -7.10 7.45
C TRP A 32 9.43 -7.77 8.75
N LEU A 33 9.88 -7.01 9.74
CA LEU A 33 10.21 -7.52 11.08
C LEU A 33 8.97 -8.15 11.76
N ALA A 34 7.80 -7.55 11.59
CA ALA A 34 6.56 -8.10 12.13
C ALA A 34 6.24 -9.48 11.54
N TRP A 35 6.51 -9.71 10.25
CA TRP A 35 6.31 -11.01 9.60
C TRP A 35 7.24 -12.12 10.13
N LEU A 36 8.35 -11.77 10.79
CA LEU A 36 9.23 -12.75 11.44
C LEU A 36 8.65 -13.28 12.76
N ILE A 37 7.62 -12.64 13.31
CA ILE A 37 6.94 -13.08 14.52
C ILE A 37 6.07 -14.30 14.16
N PRO A 38 6.31 -15.48 14.76
CA PRO A 38 5.49 -16.66 14.51
C PRO A 38 4.04 -16.44 14.88
N SER A 39 3.13 -17.16 14.25
CA SER A 39 1.69 -17.14 14.47
C SER A 39 0.95 -16.00 13.75
N PHE A 40 -0.33 -15.86 14.04
CA PHE A 40 -1.19 -14.81 13.48
C PHE A 40 -0.88 -13.39 14.00
N ILE A 41 -0.08 -13.26 15.05
CA ILE A 41 0.25 -11.97 15.68
C ILE A 41 1.10 -11.11 14.75
N GLY A 42 2.08 -11.68 14.08
CA GLY A 42 2.95 -10.97 13.15
C GLY A 42 2.19 -10.28 12.00
N PRO A 43 1.36 -11.01 11.23
CA PRO A 43 0.48 -10.41 10.22
C PRO A 43 -0.45 -9.33 10.77
N LEU A 44 -1.00 -9.51 11.98
CA LEU A 44 -1.85 -8.50 12.61
C LEU A 44 -1.08 -7.21 12.90
N ILE A 45 0.12 -7.32 13.46
CA ILE A 45 1.00 -6.16 13.68
C ILE A 45 1.34 -5.49 12.35
N ALA A 46 1.75 -6.25 11.33
CA ALA A 46 2.07 -5.72 10.02
C ALA A 46 0.88 -4.95 9.41
N TYR A 47 -0.34 -5.46 9.59
CA TYR A 47 -1.56 -4.77 9.18
C TYR A 47 -1.77 -3.45 9.93
N LEU A 48 -1.59 -3.42 11.25
CA LEU A 48 -1.69 -2.19 12.04
C LEU A 48 -0.63 -1.15 11.62
N LEU A 49 0.55 -1.61 11.23
CA LEU A 49 1.62 -0.74 10.73
C LEU A 49 1.29 -0.09 9.37
N THR A 50 0.28 -0.56 8.64
CA THR A 50 -0.18 0.11 7.41
C THR A 50 -0.69 1.53 7.67
N TRP A 51 -1.07 1.86 8.92
CA TRP A 51 -1.37 3.21 9.34
C TRP A 51 -0.20 4.18 9.11
N ILE A 52 1.02 3.74 9.37
CA ILE A 52 2.25 4.54 9.12
C ILE A 52 2.34 4.89 7.62
N TRP A 53 2.16 3.88 6.75
CA TRP A 53 2.15 4.11 5.31
C TRP A 53 1.06 5.10 4.89
N ALA A 54 -0.13 4.99 5.45
CA ALA A 54 -1.24 5.89 5.16
C ALA A 54 -0.89 7.33 5.57
N CYS A 55 -0.40 7.56 6.81
CA CYS A 55 -0.02 8.88 7.29
C CYS A 55 1.05 9.56 6.42
N VAL A 56 2.10 8.81 6.07
CA VAL A 56 3.20 9.31 5.23
C VAL A 56 2.70 9.63 3.82
N SER A 57 1.85 8.78 3.24
CA SER A 57 1.29 8.99 1.90
C SER A 57 0.30 10.16 1.86
N ILE A 58 -0.55 10.32 2.87
CA ILE A 58 -1.48 11.45 3.00
C ILE A 58 -0.70 12.77 3.04
N LYS A 59 0.31 12.90 3.90
CA LYS A 59 1.12 14.12 3.97
C LYS A 59 1.84 14.43 2.66
N ARG A 60 2.24 13.39 1.94
CA ARG A 60 2.86 13.57 0.63
C ARG A 60 1.86 14.08 -0.40
N LEU A 61 0.63 13.57 -0.41
CA LEU A 61 -0.47 14.07 -1.23
C LEU A 61 -0.80 15.53 -0.89
N HIS A 62 -0.82 15.88 0.39
CA HIS A 62 -1.00 17.25 0.87
C HIS A 62 0.10 18.19 0.35
N ASP A 63 1.35 17.71 0.28
CA ASP A 63 2.46 18.49 -0.27
C ASP A 63 2.29 18.76 -1.77
N MET A 64 1.68 17.84 -2.49
CA MET A 64 1.29 18.02 -3.90
C MET A 64 0.01 18.87 -4.08
N GLY A 65 -0.63 19.30 -2.97
CA GLY A 65 -1.92 20.00 -2.99
C GLY A 65 -3.09 19.10 -3.39
N ARG A 66 -2.95 17.78 -3.18
CA ARG A 66 -3.97 16.78 -3.45
C ARG A 66 -4.64 16.32 -2.16
N SER A 67 -5.89 15.86 -2.28
CA SER A 67 -6.62 15.30 -1.15
C SER A 67 -5.96 14.01 -0.65
N GLY A 68 -5.81 13.88 0.68
CA GLY A 68 -5.31 12.66 1.31
C GLY A 68 -6.19 11.44 1.09
N TRP A 69 -7.47 11.63 0.71
CA TRP A 69 -8.39 10.54 0.37
C TRP A 69 -7.92 9.69 -0.83
N LEU A 70 -7.04 10.22 -1.68
CA LEU A 70 -6.47 9.45 -2.78
C LEU A 70 -5.67 8.22 -2.30
N VAL A 71 -5.24 8.18 -1.05
CA VAL A 71 -4.60 7.00 -0.46
C VAL A 71 -5.55 5.79 -0.39
N VAL A 72 -6.86 6.02 -0.41
CA VAL A 72 -7.86 4.95 -0.39
C VAL A 72 -7.87 4.18 -1.72
N ALA A 73 -7.53 4.81 -2.84
CA ALA A 73 -7.58 4.16 -4.15
C ALA A 73 -6.73 2.87 -4.22
N PRO A 74 -5.44 2.85 -3.85
CA PRO A 74 -4.65 1.62 -3.84
C PRO A 74 -5.17 0.57 -2.84
N PHE A 75 -5.79 0.97 -1.73
CA PHE A 75 -6.45 0.03 -0.81
C PHE A 75 -7.66 -0.65 -1.46
N VAL A 76 -8.52 0.11 -2.13
CA VAL A 76 -9.69 -0.44 -2.83
C VAL A 76 -9.25 -1.40 -3.93
N ILE A 77 -8.26 -1.00 -4.75
CA ILE A 77 -7.70 -1.85 -5.81
C ILE A 77 -7.12 -3.14 -5.20
N GLY A 78 -6.34 -3.02 -4.12
CA GLY A 78 -5.76 -4.17 -3.43
C GLY A 78 -6.82 -5.09 -2.83
N MET A 79 -7.86 -4.53 -2.22
CA MET A 79 -8.96 -5.31 -1.63
C MET A 79 -9.78 -6.05 -2.70
N VAL A 80 -10.12 -5.39 -3.81
CA VAL A 80 -10.80 -6.02 -4.93
C VAL A 80 -9.94 -7.14 -5.50
N GLY A 81 -8.65 -6.88 -5.74
CA GLY A 81 -7.69 -7.88 -6.22
C GLY A 81 -7.58 -9.07 -5.27
N PHE A 82 -7.50 -8.83 -3.97
CA PHE A 82 -7.44 -9.88 -2.94
C PHE A 82 -8.69 -10.76 -2.93
N VAL A 83 -9.88 -10.15 -2.88
CA VAL A 83 -11.15 -10.89 -2.86
C VAL A 83 -11.31 -11.72 -4.13
N THR A 84 -11.04 -11.13 -5.29
CA THR A 84 -11.14 -11.85 -6.57
C THR A 84 -10.12 -12.99 -6.64
N SER A 85 -8.89 -12.78 -6.19
CA SER A 85 -7.85 -13.82 -6.12
C SER A 85 -8.26 -14.95 -5.18
N ALA A 86 -8.82 -14.64 -4.02
CA ALA A 86 -9.29 -15.64 -3.06
C ALA A 86 -10.40 -16.51 -3.65
N LEU A 87 -11.36 -15.90 -4.35
CA LEU A 87 -12.44 -16.62 -5.04
C LEU A 87 -11.93 -17.53 -6.17
N LEU A 88 -10.96 -17.04 -6.96
CA LEU A 88 -10.35 -17.84 -8.02
C LEU A 88 -9.54 -19.01 -7.45
N LEU A 89 -8.76 -18.78 -6.38
CA LEU A 89 -7.99 -19.85 -5.72
C LEU A 89 -8.92 -20.90 -5.13
N PHE A 90 -10.01 -20.50 -4.47
CA PHE A 90 -10.98 -21.43 -3.91
C PHE A 90 -11.65 -22.25 -5.01
N GLY A 91 -12.11 -21.59 -6.09
CA GLY A 91 -12.70 -22.25 -7.25
C GLY A 91 -11.73 -23.24 -7.91
N GLY A 92 -10.45 -22.82 -8.06
CA GLY A 92 -9.38 -23.66 -8.60
C GLY A 92 -9.07 -24.86 -7.72
N LEU A 93 -9.09 -24.70 -6.40
CA LEU A 93 -8.91 -25.80 -5.45
C LEU A 93 -10.03 -26.85 -5.60
N VAL A 94 -11.28 -26.38 -5.62
CA VAL A 94 -12.45 -27.26 -5.82
C VAL A 94 -12.37 -27.99 -7.16
N ALA A 95 -12.05 -27.26 -8.23
CA ALA A 95 -11.87 -27.85 -9.55
C ALA A 95 -10.72 -28.87 -9.58
N GLY A 96 -9.59 -28.56 -8.92
CA GLY A 96 -8.44 -29.48 -8.82
C GLY A 96 -8.76 -30.79 -8.10
N ILE A 97 -9.54 -30.73 -7.03
CA ILE A 97 -10.04 -31.93 -6.33
C ILE A 97 -10.94 -32.76 -7.27
N GLY A 98 -11.80 -32.10 -8.02
CA GLY A 98 -12.69 -32.75 -8.98
C GLY A 98 -11.97 -33.35 -10.18
N ALA A 99 -10.77 -32.88 -10.51
CA ALA A 99 -10.00 -33.33 -11.67
C ALA A 99 -9.59 -34.82 -11.62
N PHE A 100 -9.56 -35.43 -10.42
CA PHE A 100 -9.34 -36.88 -10.28
C PHE A 100 -10.40 -37.71 -11.00
N ASN A 101 -11.65 -37.23 -11.02
CA ASN A 101 -12.77 -37.92 -11.68
C ASN A 101 -13.13 -37.28 -13.03
N TYR A 102 -12.83 -35.99 -13.22
CA TYR A 102 -13.20 -35.19 -14.38
C TYR A 102 -11.98 -34.38 -14.87
N PRO A 103 -11.16 -34.91 -15.79
CA PRO A 103 -9.91 -34.26 -16.24
C PRO A 103 -10.08 -32.81 -16.74
N ALA A 104 -11.25 -32.49 -17.33
CA ALA A 104 -11.57 -31.13 -17.79
C ALA A 104 -11.52 -30.08 -16.66
N LEU A 105 -11.73 -30.48 -15.40
CA LEU A 105 -11.63 -29.60 -14.26
C LEU A 105 -10.17 -29.22 -13.93
N GLY A 106 -9.22 -30.01 -14.39
CA GLY A 106 -7.78 -29.70 -14.25
C GLY A 106 -7.40 -28.43 -15.03
N GLU A 107 -7.94 -28.25 -16.24
CA GLU A 107 -7.71 -27.04 -17.04
C GLU A 107 -8.33 -25.80 -16.34
N ALA A 108 -9.51 -25.95 -15.74
CA ALA A 108 -10.15 -24.90 -14.97
C ALA A 108 -9.32 -24.51 -13.73
N ALA A 109 -8.70 -25.47 -13.05
CA ALA A 109 -7.80 -25.22 -11.93
C ALA A 109 -6.56 -24.43 -12.39
N LEU A 110 -5.92 -24.82 -13.48
CA LEU A 110 -4.76 -24.12 -14.03
C LEU A 110 -5.11 -22.70 -14.49
N SER A 111 -6.25 -22.51 -15.16
CA SER A 111 -6.68 -21.18 -15.59
C SER A 111 -6.98 -20.25 -14.41
N SER A 112 -7.53 -20.77 -13.30
CA SER A 112 -7.77 -19.99 -12.09
C SER A 112 -6.48 -19.55 -11.42
N LEU A 113 -5.44 -20.40 -11.40
CA LEU A 113 -4.11 -20.03 -10.91
C LEU A 113 -3.47 -18.94 -11.79
N GLY A 114 -3.56 -19.07 -13.10
CA GLY A 114 -3.10 -18.05 -14.05
C GLY A 114 -3.81 -16.71 -13.88
N GLY A 115 -5.12 -16.73 -13.74
CA GLY A 115 -5.94 -15.54 -13.47
C GLY A 115 -5.57 -14.86 -12.15
N THR A 116 -5.39 -15.64 -11.09
CA THR A 116 -4.94 -15.13 -9.79
C THR A 116 -3.58 -14.44 -9.88
N ALA A 117 -2.61 -15.08 -10.54
CA ALA A 117 -1.28 -14.52 -10.73
C ALA A 117 -1.33 -13.21 -11.53
N ALA A 118 -2.10 -13.16 -12.62
CA ALA A 118 -2.26 -11.95 -13.42
C ALA A 118 -2.85 -10.79 -12.62
N LEU A 119 -3.92 -11.03 -11.84
CA LEU A 119 -4.52 -10.02 -10.98
C LEU A 119 -3.56 -9.52 -9.90
N ALA A 120 -2.79 -10.42 -9.30
CA ALA A 120 -1.77 -10.03 -8.32
C ALA A 120 -0.70 -9.13 -8.94
N VAL A 121 -0.22 -9.44 -10.14
CA VAL A 121 0.74 -8.59 -10.87
C VAL A 121 0.14 -7.22 -11.16
N ILE A 122 -1.07 -7.15 -11.71
CA ILE A 122 -1.74 -5.87 -12.01
C ILE A 122 -1.92 -5.01 -10.76
N ALA A 123 -2.39 -5.61 -9.66
CA ALA A 123 -2.59 -4.90 -8.39
C ALA A 123 -1.25 -4.36 -7.84
N ASN A 124 -0.18 -5.15 -7.88
CA ASN A 124 1.15 -4.71 -7.45
C ASN A 124 1.72 -3.60 -8.34
N LEU A 125 1.58 -3.70 -9.65
CA LEU A 125 2.00 -2.65 -10.58
C LEU A 125 1.23 -1.35 -10.35
N GLY A 126 -0.07 -1.43 -10.10
CA GLY A 126 -0.90 -0.27 -9.75
C GLY A 126 -0.42 0.39 -8.44
N TRP A 127 -0.12 -0.42 -7.43
CA TRP A 127 0.39 0.05 -6.15
C TRP A 127 1.78 0.70 -6.28
N LEU A 128 2.71 0.05 -6.99
CA LEU A 128 4.03 0.61 -7.28
C LEU A 128 3.95 1.89 -8.11
N GLY A 129 3.05 1.92 -9.09
CA GLY A 129 2.77 3.13 -9.88
C GLY A 129 2.28 4.29 -9.02
N PHE A 130 1.37 4.02 -8.06
CA PHE A 130 0.92 5.02 -7.10
C PHE A 130 2.08 5.53 -6.23
N LEU A 131 2.89 4.63 -5.66
CA LEU A 131 4.06 5.03 -4.85
C LEU A 131 5.07 5.82 -5.66
N GLY A 132 5.36 5.40 -6.88
CA GLY A 132 6.25 6.13 -7.78
C GLY A 132 5.70 7.52 -8.09
N TRP A 133 4.41 7.60 -8.42
CA TRP A 133 3.77 8.88 -8.69
C TRP A 133 3.89 9.84 -7.50
N ILE A 134 3.48 9.46 -6.29
CA ILE A 134 3.55 10.35 -5.13
C ILE A 134 4.99 10.59 -4.66
N GLY A 135 5.88 9.61 -4.79
CA GLY A 135 7.26 9.69 -4.35
C GLY A 135 8.12 10.61 -5.23
N PHE A 136 7.93 10.58 -6.54
CA PHE A 136 8.75 11.35 -7.48
C PHE A 136 8.13 12.67 -7.93
N SER A 137 6.81 12.85 -7.82
CA SER A 137 6.14 14.11 -8.17
C SER A 137 6.70 15.30 -7.39
N HIS A 138 6.64 16.49 -7.95
CA HIS A 138 7.03 17.71 -7.27
C HIS A 138 5.93 18.15 -6.30
N GLY A 139 6.32 18.58 -5.09
CA GLY A 139 5.44 19.28 -4.16
C GLY A 139 5.18 20.71 -4.62
N LYS A 140 4.12 21.33 -4.11
CA LYS A 140 3.86 22.76 -4.32
C LYS A 140 4.78 23.59 -3.43
N SER A 141 5.40 24.63 -4.00
CA SER A 141 6.25 25.58 -3.29
C SER A 141 5.44 26.55 -2.42
N ASP A 142 4.18 26.76 -2.76
CA ASP A 142 3.34 27.75 -2.11
C ASP A 142 2.62 27.20 -0.88
N ILE A 143 2.15 28.10 0.00
CA ILE A 143 1.26 27.75 1.10
C ILE A 143 -0.05 27.23 0.52
N ASN A 144 -0.51 26.09 1.00
CA ASN A 144 -1.79 25.52 0.60
C ASN A 144 -2.67 25.25 1.83
N ILE A 145 -3.88 24.72 1.59
CA ILE A 145 -4.85 24.42 2.66
C ILE A 145 -4.34 23.45 3.73
N TYR A 146 -3.26 22.73 3.47
CA TYR A 146 -2.63 21.76 4.39
C TYR A 146 -1.42 22.33 5.14
N GLY A 147 -1.07 23.61 4.88
CA GLY A 147 0.00 24.32 5.58
C GLY A 147 1.14 24.79 4.69
N ARG A 148 2.24 25.19 5.35
CA ARG A 148 3.45 25.70 4.72
C ARG A 148 4.26 24.57 4.05
N PRO A 149 4.99 24.85 2.96
CA PRO A 149 5.86 23.86 2.32
C PRO A 149 6.96 23.37 3.27
N PRO A 150 7.35 22.09 3.14
CA PRO A 150 8.43 21.54 3.95
C PRO A 150 9.75 22.30 3.70
N GLY A 151 10.42 22.70 4.77
CA GLY A 151 11.72 23.41 4.70
C GLY A 151 11.65 24.93 4.81
N MET A 152 10.48 25.55 4.87
CA MET A 152 10.38 26.95 5.31
C MET A 152 10.64 27.03 6.81
N ILE A 153 11.80 27.56 7.18
CA ILE A 153 12.13 27.93 8.56
C ILE A 153 11.22 29.13 8.90
N GLU A 154 10.57 29.11 10.05
CA GLU A 154 9.99 30.33 10.60
C GLU A 154 11.13 31.30 10.86
N VAL A 155 11.20 32.35 10.04
CA VAL A 155 11.95 33.55 10.44
C VAL A 155 11.01 34.26 11.42
N VAL A 156 11.27 34.06 12.71
CA VAL A 156 10.68 34.82 13.80
C VAL A 156 11.41 36.14 13.89
#